data_8ec89aa1060a271065bab33647ac3ec3
#
_entry.id   8ec89aa1060a271065bab33647ac3ec3
#
_cell.length_a   1.000
_cell.length_b   1.000
_cell.length_c   1.000
_cell.angle_alpha   90.00
_cell.angle_beta   90.00
_cell.angle_gamma   90.00
#
_symmetry.space_group_name_H-M   'P 1'
#
loop_
_entity.id
_entity.type
_entity.pdbx_description
1 polymer ?
#
loop_
_entity_poly.entity_id
_entity_poly.type
_entity_poly.pdbx_seq_one_letter_code
_entity_poly.pdbx_strand_id
1 'polypeptide(L)'
;MKILMLGLFLSTLIAPSFYAQQSPTPPTETIKTAATQTPEQQEVIDLSNMKWDWMADKKVDSLETLFDDKAMFTHMGGTWGKTQELATIKSGGIWYKKAVVYAVDARIFGNTAILLEDIDLQAAVGEHEVTNPFMVTEVYIKENGEWKLAQLTFSHLLRPVKMNSNKN
;
A
#
# COMPACT_ATOMS: atom_id res chain seq x y z
N MET A 1 -51.01 53.04 -44.72
CA MET A 1 -50.47 53.41 -43.43
C MET A 1 -50.12 52.10 -42.74
N LYS A 2 -48.84 51.64 -42.84
CA LYS A 2 -48.36 50.36 -42.29
C LYS A 2 -47.59 50.66 -41.01
N ILE A 3 -48.10 50.15 -39.87
CA ILE A 3 -47.50 50.31 -38.57
C ILE A 3 -46.51 49.08 -38.39
N LEU A 4 -45.24 49.40 -38.29
CA LEU A 4 -44.19 48.45 -38.06
C LEU A 4 -44.00 48.26 -36.52
N MET A 5 -44.35 47.08 -35.95
CA MET A 5 -44.11 46.78 -34.56
C MET A 5 -42.69 46.19 -34.44
N LEU A 6 -41.86 46.92 -33.76
CA LEU A 6 -40.46 46.47 -33.40
C LEU A 6 -40.50 45.67 -32.09
N GLY A 7 -40.40 44.37 -32.20
CA GLY A 7 -40.32 43.50 -31.04
C GLY A 7 -38.90 43.48 -30.46
N LEU A 8 -38.76 43.93 -29.22
CA LEU A 8 -37.49 43.88 -28.45
C LEU A 8 -37.31 42.49 -27.80
N PHE A 9 -36.45 41.68 -28.36
CA PHE A 9 -36.06 40.41 -27.73
C PHE A 9 -35.01 40.70 -26.67
N LEU A 10 -35.40 40.57 -25.38
CA LEU A 10 -34.50 40.63 -24.24
C LEU A 10 -33.94 39.22 -24.02
N SER A 11 -32.75 38.92 -24.53
CA SER A 11 -32.05 37.66 -24.28
C SER A 11 -31.37 37.70 -22.91
N THR A 12 -31.95 37.02 -21.93
CA THR A 12 -31.32 36.78 -20.64
C THR A 12 -30.23 35.73 -20.80
N LEU A 13 -28.97 36.13 -20.73
CA LEU A 13 -27.80 35.24 -20.58
C LEU A 13 -27.81 34.61 -19.19
N ILE A 14 -28.23 33.34 -19.11
CA ILE A 14 -28.05 32.52 -17.91
C ILE A 14 -26.63 31.98 -17.95
N ALA A 15 -25.74 32.55 -17.15
CA ALA A 15 -24.38 31.98 -16.93
C ALA A 15 -24.50 30.68 -16.13
N PRO A 16 -23.88 29.58 -16.58
CA PRO A 16 -23.83 28.36 -15.75
C PRO A 16 -22.96 28.61 -14.53
N SER A 17 -23.55 28.54 -13.34
CA SER A 17 -22.81 28.51 -12.09
C SER A 17 -22.04 27.17 -12.00
N PHE A 18 -20.72 27.21 -12.23
CA PHE A 18 -19.84 26.07 -11.90
C PHE A 18 -19.80 25.98 -10.40
N TYR A 19 -20.54 25.03 -9.84
CA TYR A 19 -20.30 24.56 -8.48
C TYR A 19 -18.97 23.82 -8.50
N ALA A 20 -17.92 24.45 -7.99
CA ALA A 20 -16.69 23.76 -7.66
C ALA A 20 -17.02 22.70 -6.58
N GLN A 21 -17.09 21.46 -6.99
CA GLN A 21 -17.27 20.31 -6.10
C GLN A 21 -15.96 20.19 -5.30
N GLN A 22 -15.93 20.78 -4.10
CA GLN A 22 -14.87 20.52 -3.13
C GLN A 22 -14.96 19.04 -2.77
N SER A 23 -13.98 18.27 -3.25
CA SER A 23 -13.80 16.90 -2.80
C SER A 23 -13.61 16.94 -1.27
N PRO A 24 -14.40 16.19 -0.50
CA PRO A 24 -14.17 16.12 0.94
C PRO A 24 -12.76 15.58 1.16
N THR A 25 -11.93 16.32 1.88
CA THR A 25 -10.65 15.84 2.37
C THR A 25 -10.95 14.59 3.22
N PRO A 26 -10.46 13.40 2.85
CA PRO A 26 -10.70 12.22 3.68
C PRO A 26 -10.10 12.48 5.06
N PRO A 27 -10.78 12.08 6.15
CA PRO A 27 -10.19 12.17 7.48
C PRO A 27 -8.90 11.35 7.47
N THR A 28 -7.78 12.01 7.75
CA THR A 28 -6.52 11.34 7.98
C THR A 28 -6.63 10.63 9.32
N GLU A 29 -7.15 9.39 9.31
CA GLU A 29 -6.95 8.49 10.45
C GLU A 29 -5.47 8.19 10.54
N THR A 30 -4.79 8.88 11.43
CA THR A 30 -3.42 8.54 11.81
C THR A 30 -3.46 7.16 12.45
N ILE A 31 -2.74 6.19 11.89
CA ILE A 31 -2.55 4.89 12.55
C ILE A 31 -1.94 5.18 13.91
N LYS A 32 -2.76 5.09 14.97
CA LYS A 32 -2.31 5.24 16.35
C LYS A 32 -1.67 3.94 16.78
N THR A 33 -0.35 3.87 16.79
CA THR A 33 0.37 2.87 17.57
C THR A 33 0.09 3.15 19.03
N ALA A 34 -0.75 2.38 19.69
CA ALA A 34 -0.76 2.07 21.13
C ALA A 34 -2.13 1.69 21.69
N ALA A 35 -2.72 0.61 21.22
CA ALA A 35 -3.38 -0.31 22.12
C ALA A 35 -2.37 -1.45 22.34
N THR A 36 -2.30 -2.01 23.54
CA THR A 36 -1.47 -3.20 23.78
C THR A 36 -1.89 -4.27 22.76
N GLN A 37 -0.98 -4.64 21.87
CA GLN A 37 -1.22 -5.67 20.85
C GLN A 37 -1.63 -6.97 21.54
N THR A 38 -2.60 -7.68 21.01
CA THR A 38 -2.87 -9.03 21.47
C THR A 38 -1.72 -9.95 21.06
N PRO A 39 -1.49 -11.09 21.74
CA PRO A 39 -0.44 -12.02 21.35
C PRO A 39 -0.53 -12.44 19.88
N GLU A 40 -1.73 -12.62 19.35
CA GLU A 40 -1.95 -13.02 17.95
C GLU A 40 -1.65 -11.89 16.96
N GLN A 41 -1.95 -10.63 17.31
CA GLN A 41 -1.54 -9.45 16.52
C GLN A 41 -0.02 -9.34 16.51
N GLN A 42 0.63 -9.54 17.64
CA GLN A 42 2.10 -9.48 17.73
C GLN A 42 2.75 -10.58 16.92
N GLU A 43 2.20 -11.80 16.92
CA GLU A 43 2.66 -12.91 16.09
C GLU A 43 2.71 -12.54 14.60
N VAL A 44 1.65 -11.91 14.09
CA VAL A 44 1.58 -11.48 12.68
C VAL A 44 2.55 -10.32 12.40
N ILE A 45 2.70 -9.38 13.32
CA ILE A 45 3.67 -8.27 13.19
C ILE A 45 5.10 -8.81 13.15
N ASP A 46 5.44 -9.75 14.04
CA ASP A 46 6.77 -10.37 14.08
C ASP A 46 7.04 -11.14 12.79
N LEU A 47 6.03 -11.82 12.26
CA LEU A 47 6.13 -12.55 10.99
C LEU A 47 6.36 -11.60 9.80
N SER A 48 5.68 -10.45 9.78
CA SER A 48 5.90 -9.41 8.78
C SER A 48 7.33 -8.85 8.85
N ASN A 49 7.85 -8.56 10.05
CA ASN A 49 9.24 -8.13 10.23
C ASN A 49 10.23 -9.17 9.69
N MET A 50 10.05 -10.44 10.04
CA MET A 50 10.89 -11.53 9.51
C MET A 50 10.80 -11.65 8.00
N LYS A 51 9.62 -11.46 7.42
CA LYS A 51 9.43 -11.44 5.96
C LYS A 51 10.29 -10.36 5.30
N TRP A 52 10.33 -9.14 5.84
CA TRP A 52 11.18 -8.07 5.29
C TRP A 52 12.66 -8.44 5.33
N ASP A 53 13.14 -9.05 6.42
CA ASP A 53 14.50 -9.55 6.52
C ASP A 53 14.78 -10.65 5.50
N TRP A 54 13.85 -11.60 5.33
CA TRP A 54 14.00 -12.68 4.34
C TRP A 54 13.98 -12.15 2.90
N MET A 55 13.20 -11.11 2.61
CA MET A 55 13.19 -10.46 1.29
C MET A 55 14.52 -9.73 1.03
N ALA A 56 15.06 -9.05 2.05
CA ALA A 56 16.35 -8.37 1.96
C ALA A 56 17.51 -9.35 1.71
N ASP A 57 17.51 -10.46 2.43
CA ASP A 57 18.52 -11.51 2.36
C ASP A 57 18.29 -12.51 1.21
N LYS A 58 17.19 -12.37 0.46
CA LYS A 58 16.75 -13.29 -0.61
C LYS A 58 16.63 -14.75 -0.12
N LYS A 59 16.12 -14.93 1.10
CA LYS A 59 15.86 -16.26 1.69
C LYS A 59 14.60 -16.89 1.09
N VAL A 60 14.72 -17.32 -0.17
CA VAL A 60 13.60 -17.79 -0.99
C VAL A 60 12.87 -18.97 -0.36
N ASP A 61 13.60 -19.92 0.27
CA ASP A 61 12.98 -21.10 0.90
C ASP A 61 12.09 -20.71 2.10
N SER A 62 12.51 -19.72 2.90
CA SER A 62 11.68 -19.18 4.00
C SER A 62 10.45 -18.48 3.48
N LEU A 63 10.59 -17.68 2.41
CA LEU A 63 9.49 -16.99 1.76
C LEU A 63 8.53 -17.97 1.08
N GLU A 64 9.03 -19.05 0.48
CA GLU A 64 8.21 -20.09 -0.11
C GLU A 64 7.30 -20.76 0.92
N THR A 65 7.84 -20.99 2.13
CA THR A 65 7.08 -21.55 3.25
C THR A 65 6.03 -20.57 3.78
N LEU A 66 6.37 -19.27 3.85
CA LEU A 66 5.46 -18.22 4.33
C LEU A 66 4.33 -17.94 3.35
N PHE A 67 4.63 -17.86 2.06
CA PHE A 67 3.65 -17.47 1.04
C PHE A 67 2.65 -18.59 0.78
N ASP A 68 1.35 -18.28 0.86
CA ASP A 68 0.30 -19.19 0.44
C ASP A 68 0.44 -19.52 -1.06
N ASP A 69 0.02 -20.70 -1.50
CA ASP A 69 0.13 -21.10 -2.90
C ASP A 69 -0.72 -20.23 -3.85
N LYS A 70 -1.77 -19.58 -3.32
CA LYS A 70 -2.63 -18.64 -4.04
C LYS A 70 -2.25 -17.18 -3.77
N ALA A 71 -1.12 -16.93 -3.09
CA ALA A 71 -0.73 -15.57 -2.75
C ALA A 71 -0.60 -14.67 -3.97
N MET A 72 -1.04 -13.42 -3.81
CA MET A 72 -0.95 -12.37 -4.83
C MET A 72 -0.13 -11.21 -4.33
N PHE A 73 0.71 -10.67 -5.21
CA PHE A 73 1.61 -9.55 -4.94
C PHE A 73 1.30 -8.42 -5.89
N THR A 74 0.86 -7.27 -5.36
CA THR A 74 0.50 -6.10 -6.16
C THR A 74 1.55 -5.00 -5.96
N HIS A 75 2.28 -4.72 -7.02
CA HIS A 75 3.31 -3.69 -7.11
C HIS A 75 2.82 -2.51 -7.94
N MET A 76 3.54 -1.38 -7.94
CA MET A 76 3.22 -0.23 -8.78
C MET A 76 3.20 -0.58 -10.28
N GLY A 77 4.01 -1.53 -10.70
CA GLY A 77 4.15 -1.94 -12.11
C GLY A 77 3.30 -3.14 -12.52
N GLY A 78 2.63 -3.82 -11.61
CA GLY A 78 1.84 -5.01 -11.95
C GLY A 78 1.48 -5.89 -10.77
N THR A 79 0.76 -6.97 -11.06
CA THR A 79 0.31 -7.95 -10.07
C THR A 79 0.64 -9.35 -10.57
N TRP A 80 1.16 -10.20 -9.67
CA TRP A 80 1.52 -11.58 -9.99
C TRP A 80 1.42 -12.50 -8.75
N GLY A 81 1.52 -13.82 -8.99
CA GLY A 81 1.42 -14.83 -7.94
C GLY A 81 2.78 -15.20 -7.34
N LYS A 82 2.74 -16.11 -6.35
CA LYS A 82 3.86 -16.63 -5.57
C LYS A 82 5.08 -17.02 -6.41
N THR A 83 4.89 -17.84 -7.44
CA THR A 83 6.00 -18.35 -8.26
C THR A 83 6.81 -17.24 -8.90
N GLN A 84 6.14 -16.22 -9.44
CA GLN A 84 6.80 -15.07 -10.06
C GLN A 84 7.46 -14.18 -9.02
N GLU A 85 6.83 -13.97 -7.86
CA GLU A 85 7.43 -13.18 -6.77
C GLU A 85 8.74 -13.81 -6.28
N LEU A 86 8.73 -15.11 -5.98
CA LEU A 86 9.94 -15.83 -5.56
C LEU A 86 11.05 -15.79 -6.61
N ALA A 87 10.69 -15.94 -7.91
CA ALA A 87 11.66 -15.82 -8.99
C ALA A 87 12.23 -14.40 -9.11
N THR A 88 11.40 -13.37 -8.92
CA THR A 88 11.78 -11.96 -8.94
C THR A 88 12.75 -11.63 -7.80
N ILE A 89 12.46 -12.10 -6.58
CA ILE A 89 13.34 -11.93 -5.41
C ILE A 89 14.67 -12.67 -5.63
N LYS A 90 14.60 -13.93 -6.05
CA LYS A 90 15.79 -14.78 -6.29
C LYS A 90 16.75 -14.17 -7.30
N SER A 91 16.23 -13.67 -8.42
CA SER A 91 17.02 -13.03 -9.46
C SER A 91 17.53 -11.64 -9.08
N GLY A 92 16.84 -10.96 -8.14
CA GLY A 92 17.07 -9.57 -7.81
C GLY A 92 16.45 -8.61 -8.84
N GLY A 93 15.49 -9.07 -9.65
CA GLY A 93 14.71 -8.20 -10.54
C GLY A 93 13.99 -7.09 -9.77
N ILE A 94 13.52 -7.44 -8.56
CA ILE A 94 13.26 -6.49 -7.47
C ILE A 94 14.01 -7.01 -6.24
N TRP A 95 14.91 -6.20 -5.69
CA TRP A 95 15.60 -6.52 -4.44
C TRP A 95 15.14 -5.55 -3.35
N TYR A 96 14.41 -6.04 -2.36
CA TYR A 96 13.87 -5.31 -1.22
C TYR A 96 14.95 -5.14 -0.14
N LYS A 97 15.84 -4.18 -0.32
CA LYS A 97 17.08 -4.04 0.48
C LYS A 97 16.81 -3.71 1.94
N LYS A 98 15.84 -2.83 2.21
CA LYS A 98 15.51 -2.39 3.56
C LYS A 98 14.12 -1.79 3.62
N ALA A 99 13.28 -2.29 4.52
CA ALA A 99 12.04 -1.65 4.93
C ALA A 99 12.25 -0.97 6.30
N VAL A 100 11.88 0.30 6.42
CA VAL A 100 11.83 1.02 7.71
C VAL A 100 10.38 1.25 8.03
N VAL A 101 9.87 0.54 9.02
CA VAL A 101 8.48 0.60 9.48
C VAL A 101 8.33 1.74 10.48
N TYR A 102 7.43 2.70 10.22
CA TYR A 102 7.14 3.85 11.09
C TYR A 102 5.87 3.67 11.92
N ALA A 103 4.92 2.91 11.37
CA ALA A 103 3.69 2.54 12.06
C ALA A 103 3.19 1.20 11.52
N VAL A 104 2.57 0.41 12.39
CA VAL A 104 1.94 -0.86 12.07
C VAL A 104 0.62 -0.99 12.79
N ASP A 105 -0.41 -1.51 12.12
CA ASP A 105 -1.71 -1.87 12.67
C ASP A 105 -2.10 -3.26 12.18
N ALA A 106 -2.29 -4.20 13.10
CA ALA A 106 -2.72 -5.57 12.81
C ALA A 106 -4.13 -5.80 13.34
N ARG A 107 -5.02 -6.33 12.50
CA ARG A 107 -6.42 -6.65 12.85
C ARG A 107 -6.70 -8.11 12.56
N ILE A 108 -7.26 -8.82 13.54
CA ILE A 108 -7.58 -10.25 13.45
C ILE A 108 -9.08 -10.44 13.21
N PHE A 109 -9.42 -11.21 12.20
CA PHE A 109 -10.78 -11.57 11.80
C PHE A 109 -10.92 -13.09 11.71
N GLY A 110 -11.09 -13.76 12.84
CA GLY A 110 -11.06 -15.21 12.90
C GLY A 110 -9.70 -15.77 12.47
N ASN A 111 -9.65 -16.50 11.38
CA ASN A 111 -8.41 -17.06 10.80
C ASN A 111 -7.75 -16.14 9.75
N THR A 112 -8.15 -14.88 9.69
CA THR A 112 -7.58 -13.89 8.76
C THR A 112 -7.01 -12.72 9.56
N ALA A 113 -5.80 -12.29 9.23
CA ALA A 113 -5.20 -11.07 9.72
C ALA A 113 -5.00 -10.08 8.58
N ILE A 114 -5.31 -8.80 8.82
CA ILE A 114 -4.97 -7.69 7.94
C ILE A 114 -3.96 -6.82 8.68
N LEU A 115 -2.82 -6.61 8.06
CA LEU A 115 -1.75 -5.79 8.60
C LEU A 115 -1.49 -4.61 7.66
N LEU A 116 -1.40 -3.41 8.22
CA LEU A 116 -1.07 -2.18 7.52
C LEU A 116 0.23 -1.61 8.09
N GLU A 117 1.16 -1.24 7.21
CA GLU A 117 2.43 -0.64 7.57
C GLU A 117 2.70 0.64 6.79
N ASP A 118 2.99 1.74 7.49
CA ASP A 118 3.62 2.95 6.90
C ASP A 118 5.13 2.73 6.88
N ILE A 119 5.70 2.54 5.70
CA ILE A 119 7.12 2.25 5.53
C ILE A 119 7.81 3.21 4.56
N ASP A 120 9.13 3.34 4.69
CA ASP A 120 9.99 3.65 3.56
C ASP A 120 10.69 2.36 3.11
N LEU A 121 10.59 2.06 1.83
CA LEU A 121 11.23 0.89 1.24
C LEU A 121 12.38 1.32 0.33
N GLN A 122 13.59 0.94 0.69
CA GLN A 122 14.74 0.99 -0.19
C GLN A 122 14.84 -0.31 -0.98
N ALA A 123 14.82 -0.20 -2.30
CA ALA A 123 14.89 -1.35 -3.19
C ALA A 123 15.78 -1.07 -4.40
N ALA A 124 16.23 -2.13 -5.06
CA ALA A 124 16.76 -2.05 -6.42
C ALA A 124 15.72 -2.68 -7.38
N VAL A 125 15.42 -1.99 -8.47
CA VAL A 125 14.55 -2.47 -9.55
C VAL A 125 15.39 -2.51 -10.83
N GLY A 126 15.81 -3.70 -11.23
CA GLY A 126 16.88 -3.86 -12.20
C GLY A 126 18.17 -3.22 -11.67
N GLU A 127 18.74 -2.27 -12.43
CA GLU A 127 19.97 -1.54 -12.08
C GLU A 127 19.71 -0.25 -11.26
N HIS A 128 18.44 0.10 -11.00
CA HIS A 128 18.08 1.37 -10.37
C HIS A 128 17.76 1.19 -8.88
N GLU A 129 18.50 1.92 -8.04
CA GLU A 129 18.14 2.05 -6.62
C GLU A 129 17.04 3.10 -6.44
N VAL A 130 16.02 2.74 -5.69
CA VAL A 130 14.89 3.59 -5.38
C VAL A 130 14.57 3.54 -3.90
N THR A 131 14.04 4.64 -3.35
CA THR A 131 13.46 4.66 -2.00
C THR A 131 12.10 5.33 -2.10
N ASN A 132 11.07 4.59 -1.75
CA ASN A 132 9.69 5.05 -1.85
C ASN A 132 8.95 4.87 -0.54
N PRO A 133 8.07 5.82 -0.16
CA PRO A 133 7.16 5.69 0.95
C PRO A 133 5.93 4.90 0.53
N PHE A 134 5.57 3.86 1.30
CA PHE A 134 4.39 3.05 1.03
C PHE A 134 3.50 2.89 2.26
N MET A 135 2.19 2.78 2.02
CA MET A 135 1.30 2.03 2.86
C MET A 135 1.25 0.61 2.30
N VAL A 136 1.78 -0.33 3.05
CA VAL A 136 1.74 -1.75 2.69
C VAL A 136 0.55 -2.39 3.37
N THR A 137 -0.21 -3.16 2.59
CA THR A 137 -1.29 -4.00 3.10
C THR A 137 -0.87 -5.46 2.94
N GLU A 138 -0.89 -6.19 4.04
CA GLU A 138 -0.64 -7.62 4.07
C GLU A 138 -1.90 -8.34 4.58
N VAL A 139 -2.28 -9.41 3.92
CA VAL A 139 -3.34 -10.30 4.38
C VAL A 139 -2.74 -11.66 4.66
N TYR A 140 -2.91 -12.12 5.89
CA TYR A 140 -2.51 -13.45 6.32
C TYR A 140 -3.73 -14.31 6.56
N ILE A 141 -3.62 -15.60 6.26
CA ILE A 141 -4.63 -16.62 6.59
C ILE A 141 -3.99 -17.65 7.50
N LYS A 142 -4.73 -18.13 8.50
CA LYS A 142 -4.26 -19.15 9.44
C LYS A 142 -4.75 -20.53 8.98
N GLU A 143 -3.81 -21.37 8.58
CA GLU A 143 -4.06 -22.74 8.13
C GLU A 143 -3.28 -23.71 9.01
N ASN A 144 -3.96 -24.72 9.57
CA ASN A 144 -3.36 -25.71 10.47
C ASN A 144 -2.57 -25.10 11.65
N GLY A 145 -2.99 -23.90 12.11
CA GLY A 145 -2.35 -23.18 13.22
C GLY A 145 -1.20 -22.26 12.81
N GLU A 146 -0.81 -22.23 11.54
CA GLU A 146 0.26 -21.38 10.99
C GLU A 146 -0.29 -20.25 10.12
N TRP A 147 0.27 -19.05 10.26
CA TRP A 147 -0.04 -17.93 9.38
C TRP A 147 0.69 -18.05 8.04
N LYS A 148 -0.04 -17.89 6.94
CA LYS A 148 0.47 -17.82 5.56
C LYS A 148 0.11 -16.46 4.96
N LEU A 149 1.04 -15.84 4.25
CA LEU A 149 0.78 -14.58 3.53
C LEU A 149 -0.01 -14.87 2.26
N ALA A 150 -1.22 -14.33 2.18
CA ALA A 150 -2.13 -14.50 1.04
C ALA A 150 -2.12 -13.29 0.09
N GLN A 151 -1.84 -12.08 0.60
CA GLN A 151 -1.79 -10.86 -0.21
C GLN A 151 -0.74 -9.91 0.33
N LEU A 152 0.03 -9.30 -0.58
CA LEU A 152 0.90 -8.17 -0.32
C LEU A 152 0.63 -7.08 -1.36
N THR A 153 0.33 -5.86 -0.90
CA THR A 153 0.00 -4.73 -1.78
C THR A 153 0.75 -3.47 -1.37
N PHE A 154 1.40 -2.83 -2.33
CA PHE A 154 2.12 -1.57 -2.15
C PHE A 154 1.28 -0.39 -2.67
N SER A 155 0.84 0.49 -1.75
CA SER A 155 0.19 1.76 -2.09
C SER A 155 1.18 2.90 -1.87
N HIS A 156 1.64 3.53 -2.95
CA HIS A 156 2.60 4.64 -2.86
C HIS A 156 1.97 5.84 -2.13
N LEU A 157 2.68 6.36 -1.11
CA LEU A 157 2.25 7.51 -0.33
C LEU A 157 2.78 8.81 -0.94
N LEU A 158 1.99 9.88 -0.84
CA LEU A 158 2.40 11.21 -1.30
C LEU A 158 3.32 11.96 -0.33
N ARG A 159 3.50 11.41 0.89
CA ARG A 159 4.45 11.99 1.84
C ARG A 159 5.89 11.85 1.37
N PRO A 160 6.82 12.72 1.82
CA PRO A 160 8.24 12.54 1.54
C PRO A 160 8.82 11.30 2.22
N VAL A 161 9.93 10.79 1.68
CA VAL A 161 10.77 9.76 2.31
C VAL A 161 11.33 10.28 3.64
N LYS A 162 11.22 9.50 4.71
CA LYS A 162 11.70 9.82 6.07
C LYS A 162 13.08 9.20 6.37
N MET A 163 13.43 8.10 5.71
CA MET A 163 14.60 7.25 5.98
C MET A 163 15.93 8.03 6.06
N ASN A 164 16.08 9.14 5.33
CA ASN A 164 17.31 9.95 5.29
C ASN A 164 17.13 11.36 5.84
N SER A 165 15.99 11.71 6.46
CA SER A 165 15.73 13.06 6.96
C SER A 165 16.49 13.43 8.25
N ASN A 166 17.17 12.47 8.88
CA ASN A 166 17.91 12.67 10.14
C ASN A 166 19.42 12.93 9.94
N LYS A 167 19.84 13.40 8.76
CA LYS A 167 21.20 13.92 8.54
C LYS A 167 21.13 15.45 8.43
N ASN A 168 20.86 16.12 9.55
CA ASN A 168 21.23 17.52 9.79
C ASN A 168 21.73 17.66 11.23
#